data_0f9a8c617757d50a590ffd9903031360
#
_entry.id   0f9a8c617757d50a590ffd9903031360
#
_cell.length_a   1.000
_cell.length_b   1.000
_cell.length_c   1.000
_cell.angle_alpha   90.00
_cell.angle_beta   90.00
_cell.angle_gamma   90.00
#
_symmetry.space_group_name_H-M   'P 1'
#
loop_
_entity.id
_entity.type
_entity.pdbx_description
1 polymer ?
#
loop_
_entity_poly.entity_id
_entity_poly.type
_entity_poly.pdbx_seq_one_letter_code
_entity_poly.pdbx_strand_id
1 'polypeptide(L)'
;YSSALCWPKLNDNLLDLKDPADKLIYSAHMYIDPDASGLYKTALATDLDPQIGVKRLEPFVNWLIKHNKKGHIGEFGVPAEDESGLKALDQTLAYLQQHCIPFAYWAAGPSWGKNKLSVEPIKGVDRPQWAVLQKYLGGGNCTSIGPGT
;
A
#
# COMPACT_ATOMS: atom_id res chain seq x y z
N TYR A 1 0.88 -11.45 8.66
CA TYR A 1 0.60 -11.46 7.21
C TYR A 1 -0.90 -11.64 7.01
N SER A 2 -1.66 -10.56 7.01
CA SER A 2 -3.01 -10.63 6.50
C SER A 2 -2.96 -10.24 5.02
N SER A 3 -3.14 -11.20 4.11
CA SER A 3 -3.46 -10.84 2.75
C SER A 3 -4.74 -10.00 2.77
N ALA A 4 -4.87 -9.00 1.92
CA ALA A 4 -6.09 -8.20 1.81
C ALA A 4 -7.35 -9.06 1.57
N LEU A 5 -7.18 -10.28 1.05
CA LEU A 5 -8.24 -11.27 0.87
C LEU A 5 -8.79 -11.83 2.20
N CYS A 6 -8.02 -11.80 3.28
CA CYS A 6 -8.46 -12.25 4.60
C CYS A 6 -9.00 -11.10 5.47
N TRP A 7 -8.76 -9.87 5.10
CA TRP A 7 -9.30 -8.70 5.76
C TRP A 7 -10.74 -8.47 5.29
N PRO A 8 -11.67 -8.02 6.11
CA PRO A 8 -11.66 -7.78 7.56
C PRO A 8 -12.04 -9.00 8.41
N LYS A 9 -12.51 -10.09 7.78
CA LYS A 9 -13.16 -11.23 8.46
C LYS A 9 -12.30 -11.85 9.56
N LEU A 10 -10.98 -11.93 9.35
CA LEU A 10 -10.05 -12.49 10.33
C LEU A 10 -9.58 -11.48 11.39
N ASN A 11 -9.97 -10.22 11.26
CA ASN A 11 -9.45 -9.14 12.09
C ASN A 11 -10.53 -8.40 12.88
N ASP A 12 -11.79 -8.85 12.85
CA ASP A 12 -12.87 -8.22 13.61
C ASP A 12 -12.62 -8.27 15.13
N ASN A 13 -11.86 -9.25 15.63
CA ASN A 13 -11.41 -9.32 17.01
C ASN A 13 -10.49 -8.15 17.41
N LEU A 14 -9.86 -7.46 16.45
CA LEU A 14 -9.07 -6.26 16.71
C LEU A 14 -9.93 -5.08 17.19
N LEU A 15 -11.26 -5.13 17.00
CA LEU A 15 -12.19 -4.13 17.50
C LEU A 15 -12.30 -4.13 19.03
N ASP A 16 -11.89 -5.22 19.66
CA ASP A 16 -11.86 -5.33 21.12
C ASP A 16 -10.69 -4.57 21.76
N LEU A 17 -9.70 -4.18 20.94
CA LEU A 17 -8.59 -3.35 21.41
C LEU A 17 -9.10 -1.99 21.88
N LYS A 18 -8.65 -1.59 23.06
CA LYS A 18 -8.98 -0.30 23.67
C LYS A 18 -7.71 0.52 23.86
N ASP A 19 -7.77 1.76 23.43
CA ASP A 19 -6.77 2.78 23.76
C ASP A 19 -7.48 3.93 24.45
N PRO A 20 -7.14 4.27 25.72
CA PRO A 20 -7.78 5.38 26.45
C PRO A 20 -7.66 6.73 25.73
N ALA A 21 -6.65 6.91 24.88
CA ALA A 21 -6.43 8.13 24.12
C ALA A 21 -7.09 8.12 22.72
N ASP A 22 -7.78 7.03 22.35
CA ASP A 22 -8.40 6.80 21.04
C ASP A 22 -7.45 7.07 19.84
N LYS A 23 -6.21 6.60 19.95
CA LYS A 23 -5.15 6.83 18.95
C LYS A 23 -4.80 5.58 18.14
N LEU A 24 -5.63 4.52 18.20
CA LEU A 24 -5.39 3.31 17.43
C LEU A 24 -5.45 3.59 15.92
N ILE A 25 -4.43 3.12 15.22
CA ILE A 25 -4.36 3.08 13.76
C ILE A 25 -4.16 1.63 13.36
N TYR A 26 -5.02 1.13 12.46
CA TYR A 26 -4.96 -0.24 11.98
C TYR A 26 -4.07 -0.30 10.75
N SER A 27 -3.06 -1.17 10.76
CA SER A 27 -2.11 -1.29 9.66
C SER A 27 -2.31 -2.60 8.89
N ALA A 28 -2.27 -2.51 7.56
CA ALA A 28 -2.27 -3.66 6.66
C ALA A 28 -1.06 -3.60 5.72
N HIS A 29 -0.67 -4.75 5.17
CA HIS A 29 0.29 -4.87 4.07
C HIS A 29 -0.45 -5.34 2.82
N MET A 30 -0.05 -4.84 1.65
CA MET A 30 -0.68 -5.20 0.39
C MET A 30 0.35 -5.31 -0.73
N TYR A 31 0.40 -6.46 -1.38
CA TYR A 31 1.21 -6.69 -2.56
C TYR A 31 0.34 -7.20 -3.70
N ILE A 32 0.74 -6.93 -4.96
CA ILE A 32 -0.07 -7.24 -6.14
C ILE A 32 0.38 -8.48 -6.90
N ASP A 33 1.44 -9.15 -6.45
CA ASP A 33 1.84 -10.45 -6.98
C ASP A 33 0.75 -11.53 -6.75
N PRO A 34 0.74 -12.63 -7.52
CA PRO A 34 -0.36 -13.60 -7.49
C PRO A 34 -0.66 -14.19 -6.11
N ASP A 35 0.37 -14.47 -5.32
CA ASP A 35 0.25 -15.00 -3.96
C ASP A 35 0.24 -13.92 -2.86
N ALA A 36 0.23 -12.64 -3.23
CA ALA A 36 0.26 -11.49 -2.34
C ALA A 36 1.41 -11.50 -1.31
N SER A 37 2.51 -12.18 -1.63
CA SER A 37 3.65 -12.35 -0.73
C SER A 37 4.64 -11.18 -0.74
N GLY A 38 4.62 -10.35 -1.79
CA GLY A 38 5.63 -9.32 -2.04
C GLY A 38 6.97 -9.88 -2.56
N LEU A 39 7.07 -11.18 -2.79
CA LEU A 39 8.29 -11.80 -3.28
C LEU A 39 8.46 -11.66 -4.80
N TYR A 40 7.35 -11.49 -5.54
CA TYR A 40 7.35 -11.35 -6.99
C TYR A 40 8.21 -12.41 -7.67
N LYS A 41 8.00 -13.67 -7.33
CA LYS A 41 8.76 -14.82 -7.87
C LYS A 41 8.63 -14.94 -9.38
N THR A 42 7.48 -14.56 -9.90
CA THR A 42 7.18 -14.46 -11.32
C THR A 42 6.91 -12.99 -11.68
N ALA A 43 7.20 -12.63 -12.94
CA ALA A 43 6.81 -11.31 -13.45
C ALA A 43 5.30 -11.14 -13.42
N LEU A 44 4.85 -9.91 -13.27
CA LEU A 44 3.43 -9.59 -13.40
C LEU A 44 2.98 -9.75 -14.86
N ALA A 45 1.71 -10.05 -15.06
CA ALA A 45 1.15 -10.13 -16.39
C ALA A 45 1.18 -8.76 -17.09
N THR A 46 1.49 -8.73 -18.38
CA THR A 46 1.56 -7.48 -19.15
C THR A 46 0.19 -6.79 -19.28
N ASP A 47 -0.89 -7.56 -19.17
CA ASP A 47 -2.28 -7.14 -19.17
C ASP A 47 -2.87 -7.04 -17.75
N LEU A 48 -2.01 -6.93 -16.72
CA LEU A 48 -2.44 -6.80 -15.34
C LEU A 48 -3.43 -5.64 -15.21
N ASP A 49 -4.57 -5.92 -14.56
CA ASP A 49 -5.53 -4.89 -14.24
C ASP A 49 -4.90 -3.78 -13.38
N PRO A 50 -4.85 -2.52 -13.86
CA PRO A 50 -4.29 -1.41 -13.08
C PRO A 50 -5.01 -1.15 -11.75
N GLN A 51 -6.25 -1.63 -11.61
CA GLN A 51 -7.05 -1.50 -10.39
C GLN A 51 -6.81 -2.64 -9.39
N ILE A 52 -5.87 -3.55 -9.64
CA ILE A 52 -5.67 -4.72 -8.78
C ILE A 52 -5.32 -4.31 -7.33
N GLY A 53 -4.48 -3.29 -7.15
CA GLY A 53 -4.14 -2.79 -5.82
C GLY A 53 -5.34 -2.18 -5.11
N VAL A 54 -6.14 -1.38 -5.82
CA VAL A 54 -7.40 -0.82 -5.30
C VAL A 54 -8.35 -1.93 -4.86
N LYS A 55 -8.61 -2.91 -5.73
CA LYS A 55 -9.49 -4.05 -5.44
C LYS A 55 -9.03 -4.85 -4.21
N ARG A 56 -7.72 -4.98 -4.02
CA ARG A 56 -7.15 -5.65 -2.84
C ARG A 56 -7.26 -4.82 -1.56
N LEU A 57 -7.27 -3.50 -1.67
CA LEU A 57 -7.39 -2.59 -0.53
C LEU A 57 -8.84 -2.30 -0.12
N GLU A 58 -9.78 -2.36 -1.05
CA GLU A 58 -11.20 -2.08 -0.79
C GLU A 58 -11.77 -2.81 0.43
N PRO A 59 -11.52 -4.12 0.65
CA PRO A 59 -12.02 -4.80 1.85
C PRO A 59 -11.51 -4.19 3.15
N PHE A 60 -10.25 -3.76 3.18
CA PHE A 60 -9.66 -3.09 4.34
C PHE A 60 -10.24 -1.70 4.55
N VAL A 61 -10.31 -0.89 3.48
CA VAL A 61 -10.85 0.47 3.54
C VAL A 61 -12.32 0.47 3.95
N ASN A 62 -13.12 -0.44 3.36
CA ASN A 62 -14.53 -0.60 3.72
C ASN A 62 -14.71 -1.04 5.18
N TRP A 63 -13.82 -1.90 5.70
CA TRP A 63 -13.82 -2.29 7.10
C TRP A 63 -13.53 -1.08 8.02
N LEU A 64 -12.54 -0.26 7.67
CA LEU A 64 -12.21 0.96 8.41
C LEU A 64 -13.40 1.93 8.45
N ILE A 65 -14.04 2.17 7.30
CA ILE A 65 -15.22 3.03 7.19
C ILE A 65 -16.36 2.48 8.04
N LYS A 66 -16.70 1.20 7.87
CA LYS A 66 -17.77 0.53 8.60
C LYS A 66 -17.64 0.67 10.12
N HIS A 67 -16.41 0.62 10.63
CA HIS A 67 -16.12 0.62 12.05
C HIS A 67 -15.60 1.98 12.56
N ASN A 68 -15.61 3.01 11.71
CA ASN A 68 -15.09 4.34 12.03
C ASN A 68 -13.65 4.26 12.60
N LYS A 69 -12.74 3.59 11.88
CA LYS A 69 -11.36 3.38 12.29
C LYS A 69 -10.39 4.08 11.34
N LYS A 70 -9.21 4.41 11.85
CA LYS A 70 -8.10 4.99 11.09
C LYS A 70 -7.19 3.89 10.56
N GLY A 71 -6.70 4.05 9.33
CA GLY A 71 -5.88 3.06 8.66
C GLY A 71 -4.49 3.54 8.26
N HIS A 72 -3.63 2.58 7.98
CA HIS A 72 -2.29 2.77 7.44
C HIS A 72 -1.92 1.55 6.58
N ILE A 73 -1.23 1.78 5.47
CA ILE A 73 -0.63 0.69 4.69
C ILE A 73 0.86 0.66 5.03
N GLY A 74 1.24 -0.32 5.85
CA GLY A 74 2.60 -0.46 6.40
C GLY A 74 3.62 -0.97 5.41
N GLU A 75 3.17 -1.74 4.40
CA GLU A 75 4.02 -2.21 3.32
C GLU A 75 3.24 -2.38 2.03
N PHE A 76 3.84 -1.98 0.93
CA PHE A 76 3.47 -2.30 -0.45
C PHE A 76 4.65 -1.94 -1.36
N GLY A 77 4.71 -2.53 -2.54
CA GLY A 77 5.78 -2.23 -3.49
C GLY A 77 5.60 -3.01 -4.78
N VAL A 78 6.26 -2.56 -5.83
CA VAL A 78 6.24 -3.20 -7.16
C VAL A 78 7.64 -3.25 -7.75
N PRO A 79 7.96 -4.24 -8.62
CA PRO A 79 9.24 -4.30 -9.31
C PRO A 79 9.46 -3.09 -10.21
N ALA A 80 10.72 -2.61 -10.27
CA ALA A 80 11.10 -1.39 -10.99
C ALA A 80 10.85 -1.47 -12.51
N GLU A 81 11.13 -2.63 -13.10
CA GLU A 81 11.07 -2.84 -14.54
C GLU A 81 9.69 -3.31 -15.04
N ASP A 82 8.68 -3.27 -14.18
CA ASP A 82 7.35 -3.78 -14.51
C ASP A 82 6.37 -2.62 -14.74
N GLU A 83 6.13 -2.28 -16.01
CA GLU A 83 5.23 -1.17 -16.38
C GLU A 83 3.79 -1.38 -15.90
N SER A 84 3.29 -2.61 -15.94
CA SER A 84 1.95 -2.91 -15.45
C SER A 84 1.86 -2.73 -13.95
N GLY A 85 2.90 -3.13 -13.21
CA GLY A 85 3.06 -2.89 -11.80
C GLY A 85 3.12 -1.39 -11.45
N LEU A 86 3.86 -0.60 -12.24
CA LEU A 86 3.94 0.86 -12.03
C LEU A 86 2.58 1.56 -12.26
N LYS A 87 1.80 1.12 -13.25
CA LYS A 87 0.43 1.62 -13.46
C LYS A 87 -0.49 1.26 -12.28
N ALA A 88 -0.40 0.03 -11.80
CA ALA A 88 -1.16 -0.40 -10.63
C ALA A 88 -0.74 0.35 -9.36
N LEU A 89 0.55 0.65 -9.19
CA LEU A 89 1.07 1.48 -8.11
C LEU A 89 0.44 2.89 -8.13
N ASP A 90 0.38 3.52 -9.29
CA ASP A 90 -0.19 4.87 -9.45
C ASP A 90 -1.67 4.90 -9.01
N GLN A 91 -2.47 3.95 -9.50
CA GLN A 91 -3.88 3.83 -9.11
C GLN A 91 -4.06 3.54 -7.62
N THR A 92 -3.21 2.70 -7.06
CA THR A 92 -3.22 2.36 -5.63
C THR A 92 -2.96 3.60 -4.76
N LEU A 93 -1.95 4.39 -5.12
CA LEU A 93 -1.58 5.59 -4.38
C LEU A 93 -2.64 6.69 -4.49
N ALA A 94 -3.24 6.87 -5.67
CA ALA A 94 -4.36 7.78 -5.86
C ALA A 94 -5.53 7.42 -4.95
N TYR A 95 -5.86 6.12 -4.87
CA TYR A 95 -6.92 5.61 -4.00
C TYR A 95 -6.63 5.84 -2.52
N LEU A 96 -5.41 5.54 -2.06
CA LEU A 96 -4.99 5.78 -0.67
C LEU A 96 -5.04 7.27 -0.31
N GLN A 97 -4.57 8.15 -1.21
CA GLN A 97 -4.64 9.60 -1.01
C GLN A 97 -6.07 10.10 -0.94
N GLN A 98 -6.97 9.61 -1.81
CA GLN A 98 -8.40 9.95 -1.78
C GLN A 98 -9.04 9.60 -0.44
N HIS A 99 -8.64 8.52 0.19
CA HIS A 99 -9.14 8.08 1.50
C HIS A 99 -8.31 8.58 2.68
N CYS A 100 -7.31 9.44 2.46
CA CYS A 100 -6.42 9.95 3.49
C CYS A 100 -5.73 8.86 4.32
N ILE A 101 -5.42 7.73 3.71
CA ILE A 101 -4.73 6.61 4.34
C ILE A 101 -3.22 6.75 4.09
N PRO A 102 -2.41 7.03 5.12
CA PRO A 102 -0.95 7.09 4.97
C PRO A 102 -0.37 5.72 4.64
N PHE A 103 0.82 5.74 4.04
CA PHE A 103 1.47 4.53 3.57
C PHE A 103 2.98 4.59 3.72
N ALA A 104 3.61 3.41 3.78
CA ALA A 104 5.05 3.24 3.72
C ALA A 104 5.41 2.28 2.57
N TYR A 105 6.17 2.77 1.60
CA TYR A 105 6.63 1.98 0.46
C TYR A 105 7.75 1.01 0.88
N TRP A 106 7.68 -0.24 0.46
CA TRP A 106 8.72 -1.23 0.63
C TRP A 106 9.53 -1.38 -0.67
N ALA A 107 10.83 -0.96 -0.76
CA ALA A 107 11.57 -0.46 0.37
C ALA A 107 12.56 0.63 -0.04
N ALA A 108 13.02 1.39 0.93
CA ALA A 108 14.13 2.31 0.80
C ALA A 108 15.23 1.96 1.82
N GLY A 109 16.46 2.39 1.54
CA GLY A 109 17.62 2.21 2.40
C GLY A 109 18.76 1.44 1.74
N PRO A 110 20.03 1.68 2.17
CA PRO A 110 21.21 1.18 1.48
C PRO A 110 21.31 -0.34 1.46
N SER A 111 20.68 -1.04 2.39
CA SER A 111 20.67 -2.51 2.44
C SER A 111 19.78 -3.13 1.36
N TRP A 112 18.89 -2.35 0.72
CA TRP A 112 17.91 -2.83 -0.25
C TRP A 112 18.33 -2.66 -1.72
N GLY A 113 19.52 -2.12 -1.99
CA GLY A 113 19.94 -1.68 -3.32
C GLY A 113 19.77 -2.67 -4.47
N LYS A 114 19.85 -3.99 -4.21
CA LYS A 114 19.63 -5.04 -5.22
C LYS A 114 18.19 -5.61 -5.22
N ASN A 115 17.37 -5.21 -4.27
CA ASN A 115 15.98 -5.65 -4.23
C ASN A 115 15.22 -5.01 -5.38
N LYS A 116 14.43 -5.79 -6.10
CA LYS A 116 13.62 -5.28 -7.23
C LYS A 116 12.55 -4.28 -6.83
N LEU A 117 12.15 -4.27 -5.56
CA LEU A 117 11.19 -3.30 -5.02
C LEU A 117 11.90 -2.04 -4.48
N SER A 118 13.23 -2.05 -4.35
CA SER A 118 13.96 -0.91 -3.81
C SER A 118 13.79 0.35 -4.66
N VAL A 119 13.62 1.48 -4.00
CA VAL A 119 13.64 2.83 -4.63
C VAL A 119 14.99 3.52 -4.51
N GLU A 120 16.01 2.86 -3.94
CA GLU A 120 17.35 3.42 -3.85
C GLU A 120 17.91 3.70 -5.25
N PRO A 121 18.43 4.90 -5.49
CA PRO A 121 19.07 5.23 -6.77
C PRO A 121 20.22 4.29 -7.09
N ILE A 122 20.36 3.92 -8.36
CA ILE A 122 21.50 3.16 -8.84
C ILE A 122 22.46 4.10 -9.56
N LYS A 123 23.67 4.27 -9.03
CA LYS A 123 24.69 5.18 -9.59
C LYS A 123 24.15 6.62 -9.79
N GLY A 124 23.34 7.08 -8.86
CA GLY A 124 22.75 8.42 -8.89
C GLY A 124 21.53 8.56 -9.83
N VAL A 125 21.02 7.47 -10.39
CA VAL A 125 19.82 7.46 -11.23
C VAL A 125 18.65 6.90 -10.44
N ASP A 126 17.56 7.66 -10.35
CA ASP A 126 16.35 7.25 -9.67
C ASP A 126 15.72 6.01 -10.30
N ARG A 127 15.13 5.18 -9.46
CA ARG A 127 14.37 4.01 -9.91
C ARG A 127 13.00 4.43 -10.45
N PRO A 128 12.43 3.68 -11.43
CA PRO A 128 11.14 4.02 -12.06
C PRO A 128 9.99 4.24 -11.07
N GLN A 129 9.95 3.49 -9.95
CA GLN A 129 8.93 3.67 -8.92
C GLN A 129 8.93 5.08 -8.32
N TRP A 130 10.11 5.74 -8.26
CA TRP A 130 10.22 7.08 -7.68
C TRP A 130 9.38 8.09 -8.45
N ALA A 131 9.36 8.01 -9.78
CA ALA A 131 8.55 8.90 -10.63
C ALA A 131 7.04 8.79 -10.33
N VAL A 132 6.58 7.64 -9.83
CA VAL A 132 5.20 7.45 -9.39
C VAL A 132 5.02 7.96 -7.95
N LEU A 133 5.87 7.51 -7.03
CA LEU A 133 5.76 7.82 -5.60
C LEU A 133 5.78 9.31 -5.31
N GLN A 134 6.66 10.08 -5.96
CA GLN A 134 6.82 11.52 -5.72
C GLN A 134 5.55 12.34 -5.97
N LYS A 135 4.61 11.86 -6.80
CA LYS A 135 3.32 12.52 -7.06
C LYS A 135 2.44 12.58 -5.80
N TYR A 136 2.65 11.66 -4.87
CA TYR A 136 1.79 11.43 -3.70
C TYR A 136 2.47 11.79 -2.38
N LEU A 137 3.67 12.34 -2.42
CA LEU A 137 4.34 12.86 -1.24
C LEU A 137 3.61 14.11 -0.73
N GLY A 138 3.46 14.23 0.59
CA GLY A 138 2.81 15.38 1.23
C GLY A 138 1.31 15.22 1.48
N GLY A 139 0.72 14.06 1.16
CA GLY A 139 -0.65 13.70 1.59
C GLY A 139 -1.82 14.43 0.90
N GLY A 140 -1.56 15.25 -0.13
CA GLY A 140 -2.61 15.98 -0.85
C GLY A 140 -3.38 16.94 0.07
N ASN A 141 -4.72 16.89 0.02
CA ASN A 141 -5.60 17.74 0.83
C ASN A 141 -5.99 17.12 2.20
N CYS A 142 -5.31 16.06 2.60
CA CYS A 142 -5.64 15.34 3.84
C CYS A 142 -5.23 16.14 5.07
N THR A 143 -6.16 16.43 5.95
CA THR A 143 -5.94 17.14 7.22
C THR A 143 -5.86 16.19 8.43
N SER A 144 -6.24 14.92 8.24
CA SER A 144 -6.20 13.88 9.26
C SER A 144 -6.02 12.51 8.63
N ILE A 145 -5.63 11.52 9.45
CA ILE A 145 -5.55 10.13 9.02
C ILE A 145 -6.98 9.59 8.83
N GLY A 146 -7.22 9.00 7.66
CA GLY A 146 -8.49 8.44 7.25
C GLY A 146 -8.60 6.91 7.37
N PRO A 147 -9.63 6.35 6.71
CA PRO A 147 -10.63 7.10 5.97
C PRO A 147 -11.45 8.00 6.90
N GLY A 148 -11.50 9.28 6.55
CA GLY A 148 -12.34 10.23 7.27
C GLY A 148 -13.84 9.97 7.00
N THR A 149 -14.69 10.28 7.95
CA THR A 149 -16.12 10.47 7.76
C THR A 149 -16.38 11.84 7.17
#